data_de96a0c8e90fdb46dc52f7d357b1573a
#
_entry.id   de96a0c8e90fdb46dc52f7d357b1573a
#
_cell.length_a   1.000
_cell.length_b   1.000
_cell.length_c   1.000
_cell.angle_alpha   90.00
_cell.angle_beta   90.00
_cell.angle_gamma   90.00
#
_symmetry.space_group_name_H-M   'P 1'
#
loop_
_entity.id
_entity.type
_entity.pdbx_description
1 polymer ?
#
loop_
_entity_poly.entity_id
_entity_poly.type
_entity_poly.pdbx_seq_one_letter_code
_entity_poly.pdbx_strand_id
1 'polypeptide(L)'
;AVRAYVESQGWDIYQEYVDEGVSAHTDDVAKRPLFQQMIDDALTRRWDVLVVHKLDRFSRNVRITLEYLEKLEKAGVGFISITEQMDFSTPIGKVMLANLAAFSQYYSDNLSAEVKKGLKERALQGLWNGPVPLGYSPEDGKLVAVPEEAGVIKRVFEMYASGTHTDQSI
;
A
#
# COMPACT_ATOMS: atom_id res chain seq x y z
N ALA A 1 -17.72 -0.85 23.11
CA ALA A 1 -18.39 -0.06 22.09
C ALA A 1 -18.99 -0.96 20.99
N VAL A 2 -18.18 -1.82 20.31
CA VAL A 2 -18.68 -2.70 19.24
C VAL A 2 -19.72 -3.69 19.74
N ARG A 3 -19.44 -4.43 20.83
CA ARG A 3 -20.41 -5.38 21.42
C ARG A 3 -21.73 -4.71 21.76
N ALA A 4 -21.68 -3.57 22.46
CA ALA A 4 -22.90 -2.84 22.84
C ALA A 4 -23.71 -2.37 21.61
N TYR A 5 -23.05 -2.01 20.52
CA TYR A 5 -23.71 -1.69 19.27
C TYR A 5 -24.40 -2.91 18.67
N VAL A 6 -23.70 -4.05 18.54
CA VAL A 6 -24.23 -5.30 17.99
C VAL A 6 -25.43 -5.79 18.81
N GLU A 7 -25.32 -5.77 20.15
CA GLU A 7 -26.42 -6.11 21.06
C GLU A 7 -27.63 -5.18 20.88
N SER A 8 -27.41 -3.87 20.69
CA SER A 8 -28.49 -2.89 20.45
C SER A 8 -29.25 -3.13 19.14
N GLN A 9 -28.60 -3.76 18.16
CA GLN A 9 -29.21 -4.17 16.89
C GLN A 9 -29.92 -5.52 16.97
N GLY A 10 -29.77 -6.24 18.10
CA GLY A 10 -30.32 -7.59 18.26
C GLY A 10 -29.59 -8.66 17.42
N TRP A 11 -28.31 -8.42 17.12
CA TRP A 11 -27.49 -9.34 16.30
C TRP A 11 -26.63 -10.25 17.17
N ASP A 12 -26.32 -11.43 16.65
CA ASP A 12 -25.40 -12.38 17.25
C ASP A 12 -23.98 -12.13 16.79
N ILE A 13 -23.00 -12.22 17.72
CA ILE A 13 -21.59 -12.12 17.40
C ILE A 13 -21.07 -13.47 16.97
N TYR A 14 -20.69 -13.61 15.70
CA TYR A 14 -20.05 -14.81 15.17
C TYR A 14 -18.63 -14.96 15.73
N GLN A 15 -17.78 -13.95 15.57
CA GLN A 15 -16.39 -13.94 16.02
C GLN A 15 -15.84 -12.52 16.13
N GLU A 16 -14.87 -12.34 17.03
CA GLU A 16 -14.05 -11.13 17.11
C GLU A 16 -12.66 -11.41 16.53
N TYR A 17 -12.21 -10.54 15.61
CA TYR A 17 -10.89 -10.64 14.98
C TYR A 17 -10.02 -9.50 15.50
N VAL A 18 -8.99 -9.83 16.30
CA VAL A 18 -8.12 -8.84 16.94
C VAL A 18 -6.66 -9.21 16.71
N ASP A 19 -5.99 -8.51 15.81
CA ASP A 19 -4.54 -8.65 15.59
C ASP A 19 -3.81 -7.85 16.67
N GLU A 20 -3.37 -8.52 17.76
CA GLU A 20 -2.61 -7.90 18.85
C GLU A 20 -1.21 -7.49 18.39
N GLY A 21 -0.79 -6.27 18.76
CA GLY A 21 0.59 -5.80 18.57
C GLY A 21 0.98 -5.47 17.12
N VAL A 22 0.10 -5.67 16.15
CA VAL A 22 0.34 -5.26 14.76
C VAL A 22 -0.01 -3.79 14.60
N SER A 23 1.00 -2.96 14.36
CA SER A 23 0.77 -1.54 14.06
C SER A 23 -0.09 -1.42 12.78
N ALA A 24 -1.20 -0.69 12.88
CA ALA A 24 -2.01 -0.35 11.69
C ALA A 24 -1.25 0.56 10.69
N HIS A 25 0.01 0.90 10.97
CA HIS A 25 0.96 1.51 10.02
C HIS A 25 1.53 0.52 9.00
N THR A 26 1.37 -0.79 9.24
CA THR A 26 1.87 -1.78 8.29
C THR A 26 0.81 -1.97 7.24
N ASP A 27 1.01 -1.39 6.06
CA ASP A 27 0.19 -1.62 4.84
C ASP A 27 0.29 -3.08 4.35
N ASP A 28 1.06 -3.90 5.05
CA ASP A 28 1.28 -5.29 4.74
C ASP A 28 0.21 -6.17 5.41
N VAL A 29 -0.84 -6.43 4.65
CA VAL A 29 -1.94 -7.32 5.06
C VAL A 29 -1.43 -8.72 5.43
N ALA A 30 -0.29 -9.17 4.86
CA ALA A 30 0.33 -10.45 5.17
C ALA A 30 0.74 -10.59 6.66
N LYS A 31 0.95 -9.47 7.34
CA LYS A 31 1.27 -9.42 8.78
C LYS A 31 0.05 -9.37 9.68
N ARG A 32 -1.16 -9.50 9.12
CA ARG A 32 -2.44 -9.46 9.85
C ARG A 32 -3.23 -10.75 9.62
N PRO A 33 -2.84 -11.86 10.25
CA PRO A 33 -3.43 -13.18 10.00
C PRO A 33 -4.92 -13.24 10.32
N LEU A 34 -5.36 -12.57 11.41
CA LEU A 34 -6.78 -12.54 11.76
C LEU A 34 -7.59 -11.63 10.83
N PHE A 35 -6.99 -10.57 10.29
CA PHE A 35 -7.62 -9.79 9.22
C PHE A 35 -7.83 -10.64 7.96
N GLN A 36 -6.83 -11.43 7.55
CA GLN A 36 -6.98 -12.34 6.41
C GLN A 36 -8.07 -13.38 6.66
N GLN A 37 -8.05 -14.03 7.82
CA GLN A 37 -9.10 -14.97 8.21
C GLN A 37 -10.48 -14.33 8.18
N MET A 38 -10.63 -13.12 8.68
CA MET A 38 -11.86 -12.34 8.64
C MET A 38 -12.37 -12.18 7.19
N ILE A 39 -11.47 -11.83 6.26
CA ILE A 39 -11.83 -11.69 4.85
C ILE A 39 -12.24 -13.04 4.24
N ASP A 40 -11.51 -14.12 4.51
CA ASP A 40 -11.82 -15.46 4.01
C ASP A 40 -13.17 -15.95 4.53
N ASP A 41 -13.46 -15.69 5.81
CA ASP A 41 -14.76 -16.01 6.42
C ASP A 41 -15.88 -15.18 5.79
N ALA A 42 -15.64 -13.91 5.45
CA ALA A 42 -16.58 -13.08 4.70
C ALA A 42 -16.87 -13.62 3.30
N LEU A 43 -15.82 -13.96 2.55
CA LEU A 43 -15.93 -14.47 1.18
C LEU A 43 -16.67 -15.83 1.13
N THR A 44 -16.58 -16.61 2.21
CA THR A 44 -17.36 -17.86 2.38
C THR A 44 -18.71 -17.65 3.06
N ARG A 45 -19.09 -16.38 3.31
CA ARG A 45 -20.38 -15.98 3.90
C ARG A 45 -20.69 -16.68 5.23
N ARG A 46 -19.69 -16.78 6.11
CA ARG A 46 -19.89 -17.31 7.47
C ARG A 46 -20.67 -16.36 8.37
N TRP A 47 -20.74 -15.09 8.00
CA TRP A 47 -21.45 -14.02 8.67
C TRP A 47 -21.89 -12.95 7.65
N ASP A 48 -22.82 -12.08 8.05
CA ASP A 48 -23.51 -11.18 7.13
C ASP A 48 -23.01 -9.74 7.20
N VAL A 49 -22.44 -9.30 8.34
CA VAL A 49 -22.04 -7.91 8.57
C VAL A 49 -20.73 -7.85 9.33
N LEU A 50 -19.80 -7.05 8.85
CA LEU A 50 -18.60 -6.64 9.57
C LEU A 50 -18.85 -5.31 10.28
N VAL A 51 -18.65 -5.31 11.60
CA VAL A 51 -18.77 -4.09 12.42
C VAL A 51 -17.39 -3.72 12.96
N VAL A 52 -16.94 -2.51 12.69
CA VAL A 52 -15.70 -1.95 13.24
C VAL A 52 -15.99 -0.73 14.11
N HIS A 53 -15.19 -0.51 15.13
CA HIS A 53 -15.32 0.68 15.96
C HIS A 53 -15.05 1.95 15.15
N LYS A 54 -14.01 1.92 14.31
CA LYS A 54 -13.56 3.05 13.49
C LYS A 54 -12.89 2.53 12.23
N LEU A 55 -13.03 3.25 11.13
CA LEU A 55 -12.48 2.84 9.83
C LEU A 55 -10.96 2.63 9.86
N ASP A 56 -10.23 3.41 10.67
CA ASP A 56 -8.78 3.26 10.84
C ASP A 56 -8.37 1.96 11.53
N ARG A 57 -9.29 1.24 12.20
CA ARG A 57 -9.07 -0.10 12.76
C ARG A 57 -9.13 -1.16 11.69
N PHE A 58 -9.93 -0.95 10.67
CA PHE A 58 -9.97 -1.83 9.51
C PHE A 58 -8.68 -1.65 8.68
N SER A 59 -8.41 -0.44 8.20
CA SER A 59 -7.16 -0.06 7.56
C SER A 59 -6.94 1.46 7.62
N ARG A 60 -5.69 1.89 7.74
CA ARG A 60 -5.28 3.31 7.60
C ARG A 60 -4.97 3.68 6.15
N ASN A 61 -4.77 2.70 5.31
CA ASN A 61 -4.54 2.90 3.89
C ASN A 61 -5.88 2.90 3.15
N VAL A 62 -6.26 4.05 2.61
CA VAL A 62 -7.54 4.23 1.91
C VAL A 62 -7.68 3.26 0.73
N ARG A 63 -6.60 3.00 -0.01
CA ARG A 63 -6.61 2.08 -1.14
C ARG A 63 -6.93 0.65 -0.70
N ILE A 64 -6.28 0.17 0.37
CA ILE A 64 -6.56 -1.14 0.96
C ILE A 64 -8.00 -1.21 1.46
N THR A 65 -8.45 -0.16 2.16
CA THR A 65 -9.84 -0.07 2.61
C THR A 65 -10.82 -0.25 1.46
N LEU A 66 -10.63 0.48 0.36
CA LEU A 66 -11.50 0.41 -0.81
C LEU A 66 -11.50 -0.96 -1.45
N GLU A 67 -10.32 -1.56 -1.65
CA GLU A 67 -10.18 -2.89 -2.22
C GLU A 67 -10.95 -3.96 -1.43
N TYR A 68 -10.82 -3.93 -0.11
CA TYR A 68 -11.49 -4.94 0.73
C TYR A 68 -12.98 -4.65 0.93
N LEU A 69 -13.40 -3.39 0.99
CA LEU A 69 -14.83 -3.04 1.00
C LEU A 69 -15.53 -3.51 -0.29
N GLU A 70 -14.88 -3.37 -1.44
CA GLU A 70 -15.39 -3.88 -2.71
C GLU A 70 -15.51 -5.42 -2.70
N LYS A 71 -14.54 -6.13 -2.10
CA LYS A 71 -14.59 -7.58 -1.93
C LYS A 71 -15.77 -8.00 -1.04
N LEU A 72 -15.98 -7.31 0.08
CA LEU A 72 -17.11 -7.55 1.00
C LEU A 72 -18.44 -7.28 0.31
N GLU A 73 -18.57 -6.19 -0.44
CA GLU A 73 -19.79 -5.88 -1.21
C GLU A 73 -20.10 -6.96 -2.25
N LYS A 74 -19.08 -7.42 -3.02
CA LYS A 74 -19.25 -8.52 -3.99
C LYS A 74 -19.64 -9.84 -3.33
N ALA A 75 -19.19 -10.08 -2.10
CA ALA A 75 -19.61 -11.23 -1.30
C ALA A 75 -21.01 -11.05 -0.70
N GLY A 76 -21.62 -9.89 -0.81
CA GLY A 76 -22.91 -9.55 -0.20
C GLY A 76 -22.86 -9.40 1.31
N VAL A 77 -21.70 -9.00 1.84
CA VAL A 77 -21.45 -8.76 3.26
C VAL A 77 -21.51 -7.26 3.54
N GLY A 78 -22.29 -6.85 4.55
CA GLY A 78 -22.39 -5.47 5.00
C GLY A 78 -21.14 -5.01 5.74
N PHE A 79 -20.85 -3.71 5.71
CA PHE A 79 -19.76 -3.10 6.49
C PHE A 79 -20.26 -1.86 7.21
N ILE A 80 -20.07 -1.82 8.53
CA ILE A 80 -20.50 -0.71 9.39
C ILE A 80 -19.34 -0.20 10.20
N SER A 81 -19.13 1.12 10.17
CA SER A 81 -18.21 1.82 11.07
C SER A 81 -18.99 2.68 12.06
N ILE A 82 -18.80 2.41 13.36
CA ILE A 82 -19.60 3.02 14.43
C ILE A 82 -19.25 4.50 14.61
N THR A 83 -17.96 4.83 14.66
CA THR A 83 -17.51 6.21 14.93
C THR A 83 -17.88 7.14 13.78
N GLU A 84 -17.76 6.70 12.56
CA GLU A 84 -18.15 7.46 11.37
C GLU A 84 -19.65 7.42 11.11
N GLN A 85 -20.41 6.59 11.86
CA GLN A 85 -21.85 6.37 11.67
C GLN A 85 -22.19 6.03 10.22
N MET A 86 -21.36 5.19 9.59
CA MET A 86 -21.47 4.82 8.20
C MET A 86 -21.77 3.35 8.02
N ASP A 87 -22.82 3.09 7.27
CA ASP A 87 -23.16 1.80 6.69
C ASP A 87 -22.89 1.85 5.19
N PHE A 88 -21.82 1.19 4.76
CA PHE A 88 -21.39 1.16 3.36
C PHE A 88 -22.25 0.25 2.47
N SER A 89 -23.18 -0.51 3.03
CA SER A 89 -24.17 -1.27 2.26
C SER A 89 -25.31 -0.39 1.72
N THR A 90 -25.50 0.80 2.30
CA THR A 90 -26.53 1.75 1.89
C THR A 90 -26.14 2.53 0.64
N PRO A 91 -27.12 3.05 -0.13
CA PRO A 91 -26.85 3.92 -1.29
C PRO A 91 -25.95 5.13 -0.95
N ILE A 92 -26.17 5.77 0.18
CA ILE A 92 -25.35 6.93 0.62
C ILE A 92 -23.94 6.47 1.01
N GLY A 93 -23.79 5.31 1.66
CA GLY A 93 -22.50 4.71 1.98
C GLY A 93 -21.70 4.42 0.72
N LYS A 94 -22.32 3.91 -0.35
CA LYS A 94 -21.69 3.69 -1.66
C LYS A 94 -21.21 4.98 -2.31
N VAL A 95 -21.98 6.06 -2.24
CA VAL A 95 -21.54 7.37 -2.72
C VAL A 95 -20.32 7.85 -1.93
N MET A 96 -20.30 7.65 -0.61
CA MET A 96 -19.17 8.01 0.22
C MET A 96 -17.92 7.21 -0.12
N LEU A 97 -18.08 5.89 -0.37
CA LEU A 97 -17.01 5.02 -0.82
C LEU A 97 -16.42 5.50 -2.15
N ALA A 98 -17.26 5.86 -3.11
CA ALA A 98 -16.83 6.41 -4.39
C ALA A 98 -16.07 7.74 -4.23
N ASN A 99 -16.50 8.62 -3.33
CA ASN A 99 -15.78 9.86 -3.01
C ASN A 99 -14.41 9.57 -2.38
N LEU A 100 -14.31 8.63 -1.42
CA LEU A 100 -13.03 8.23 -0.83
C LEU A 100 -12.09 7.67 -1.90
N ALA A 101 -12.60 6.88 -2.85
CA ALA A 101 -11.84 6.37 -3.99
C ALA A 101 -11.30 7.50 -4.86
N ALA A 102 -12.15 8.46 -5.22
CA ALA A 102 -11.77 9.62 -6.03
C ALA A 102 -10.71 10.49 -5.35
N PHE A 103 -10.85 10.73 -4.04
CA PHE A 103 -9.83 11.44 -3.26
C PHE A 103 -8.49 10.69 -3.21
N SER A 104 -8.53 9.37 -2.99
CA SER A 104 -7.31 8.54 -2.97
C SER A 104 -6.58 8.59 -4.30
N GLN A 105 -7.30 8.50 -5.42
CA GLN A 105 -6.74 8.62 -6.76
C GLN A 105 -6.14 10.02 -6.99
N TYR A 106 -6.87 11.07 -6.64
CA TYR A 106 -6.39 12.45 -6.77
C TYR A 106 -5.06 12.67 -6.02
N TYR A 107 -4.96 12.21 -4.76
CA TYR A 107 -3.72 12.33 -4.00
C TYR A 107 -2.56 11.56 -4.65
N SER A 108 -2.81 10.36 -5.16
CA SER A 108 -1.80 9.54 -5.86
C SER A 108 -1.29 10.24 -7.13
N ASP A 109 -2.21 10.76 -7.93
CA ASP A 109 -1.89 11.44 -9.18
C ASP A 109 -1.13 12.74 -8.92
N ASN A 110 -1.58 13.53 -7.93
CA ASN A 110 -0.92 14.77 -7.55
C ASN A 110 0.50 14.51 -7.01
N LEU A 111 0.67 13.53 -6.12
CA LEU A 111 1.99 13.12 -5.63
C LEU A 111 2.91 12.69 -6.78
N SER A 112 2.39 11.89 -7.73
CA SER A 112 3.15 11.46 -8.92
C SER A 112 3.59 12.67 -9.77
N ALA A 113 2.72 13.65 -9.95
CA ALA A 113 3.03 14.86 -10.69
C ALA A 113 4.12 15.70 -9.99
N GLU A 114 4.01 15.89 -8.68
CA GLU A 114 5.02 16.63 -7.89
C GLU A 114 6.37 15.92 -7.85
N VAL A 115 6.39 14.58 -7.70
CA VAL A 115 7.63 13.80 -7.76
C VAL A 115 8.29 13.93 -9.15
N LYS A 116 7.51 13.80 -10.25
CA LYS A 116 8.04 13.97 -11.61
C LYS A 116 8.60 15.37 -11.82
N LYS A 117 7.91 16.41 -11.33
CA LYS A 117 8.39 17.79 -11.39
C LYS A 117 9.70 17.95 -10.61
N GLY A 118 9.78 17.44 -9.39
CA GLY A 118 11.00 17.49 -8.57
C GLY A 118 12.17 16.76 -9.21
N LEU A 119 11.96 15.57 -9.78
CA LEU A 119 12.98 14.82 -10.52
C LEU A 119 13.47 15.57 -11.76
N LYS A 120 12.54 16.19 -12.51
CA LYS A 120 12.89 17.01 -13.67
C LYS A 120 13.73 18.22 -13.28
N GLU A 121 13.35 18.92 -12.21
CA GLU A 121 14.07 20.07 -11.71
C GLU A 121 15.49 19.67 -11.25
N ARG A 122 15.65 18.59 -10.49
CA ARG A 122 16.95 18.06 -10.12
C ARG A 122 17.81 17.71 -11.34
N ALA A 123 17.21 17.09 -12.38
CA ALA A 123 17.92 16.77 -13.61
C ALA A 123 18.39 18.04 -14.36
N LEU A 124 17.57 19.08 -14.39
CA LEU A 124 17.95 20.39 -14.98
C LEU A 124 19.10 21.06 -14.23
N GLN A 125 19.18 20.84 -12.92
CA GLN A 125 20.31 21.30 -12.08
C GLN A 125 21.56 20.42 -12.20
N GLY A 126 21.51 19.36 -13.03
CA GLY A 126 22.61 18.41 -13.21
C GLY A 126 22.81 17.46 -12.02
N LEU A 127 21.78 17.31 -11.15
CA LEU A 127 21.80 16.41 -10.01
C LEU A 127 21.34 15.01 -10.39
N TRP A 128 21.93 14.00 -9.76
CA TRP A 128 21.59 12.60 -9.98
C TRP A 128 20.22 12.24 -9.37
N ASN A 129 19.43 11.46 -10.09
CA ASN A 129 18.04 11.11 -9.73
C ASN A 129 17.79 9.61 -9.54
N GLY A 130 18.78 8.76 -9.63
CA GLY A 130 18.61 7.31 -9.54
C GLY A 130 19.37 6.66 -8.40
N PRO A 131 19.30 5.33 -8.28
CA PRO A 131 20.22 4.59 -7.45
C PRO A 131 21.65 4.83 -7.93
N VAL A 132 22.58 4.91 -7.00
CA VAL A 132 24.00 5.14 -7.33
C VAL A 132 24.55 3.90 -8.03
N PRO A 133 25.06 4.02 -9.28
CA PRO A 133 25.69 2.89 -9.97
C PRO A 133 26.99 2.48 -9.29
N LEU A 134 27.35 1.20 -9.41
CA LEU A 134 28.64 0.71 -8.95
C LEU A 134 29.78 1.48 -9.63
N GLY A 135 30.84 1.81 -8.89
CA GLY A 135 31.95 2.63 -9.37
C GLY A 135 31.77 4.14 -9.16
N TYR A 136 30.65 4.55 -8.57
CA TYR A 136 30.37 5.94 -8.26
C TYR A 136 29.93 6.13 -6.81
N SER A 137 30.21 7.30 -6.24
CA SER A 137 29.64 7.78 -4.97
C SER A 137 28.90 9.10 -5.18
N PRO A 138 27.87 9.37 -4.37
CA PRO A 138 27.16 10.65 -4.45
C PRO A 138 27.92 11.72 -3.64
N GLU A 139 28.29 12.82 -4.29
CA GLU A 139 28.80 14.04 -3.65
C GLU A 139 28.00 15.24 -4.12
N ASP A 140 27.43 16.00 -3.19
CA ASP A 140 26.61 17.18 -3.47
C ASP A 140 25.51 16.95 -4.54
N GLY A 141 24.91 15.75 -4.52
CA GLY A 141 23.88 15.37 -5.48
C GLY A 141 24.38 14.99 -6.87
N LYS A 142 25.69 14.93 -7.11
CA LYS A 142 26.31 14.47 -8.35
C LYS A 142 26.98 13.12 -8.15
N LEU A 143 27.24 12.41 -9.24
CA LEU A 143 28.02 11.18 -9.21
C LEU A 143 29.50 11.51 -9.38
N VAL A 144 30.33 11.06 -8.44
CA VAL A 144 31.79 11.12 -8.51
C VAL A 144 32.32 9.69 -8.63
N ALA A 145 33.24 9.47 -9.57
CA ALA A 145 33.85 8.14 -9.75
C ALA A 145 34.72 7.80 -8.54
N VAL A 146 34.53 6.56 -8.02
CA VAL A 146 35.42 5.98 -7.00
C VAL A 146 36.56 5.27 -7.74
N PRO A 147 37.81 5.76 -7.67
CA PRO A 147 38.89 5.26 -8.54
C PRO A 147 39.15 3.75 -8.44
N GLU A 148 39.02 3.19 -7.24
CA GLU A 148 39.23 1.77 -6.97
C GLU A 148 38.16 0.89 -7.65
N GLU A 149 36.90 1.31 -7.56
CA GLU A 149 35.77 0.58 -8.16
C GLU A 149 35.65 0.85 -9.67
N ALA A 150 35.89 2.09 -10.11
CA ALA A 150 35.80 2.48 -11.49
C ALA A 150 36.79 1.72 -12.39
N GLY A 151 37.98 1.39 -11.89
CA GLY A 151 38.94 0.56 -12.58
C GLY A 151 38.42 -0.87 -12.87
N VAL A 152 37.74 -1.47 -11.90
CA VAL A 152 37.10 -2.79 -12.05
C VAL A 152 35.97 -2.72 -13.08
N ILE A 153 35.09 -1.74 -12.96
CA ILE A 153 33.95 -1.56 -13.89
C ILE A 153 34.43 -1.35 -15.32
N LYS A 154 35.43 -0.50 -15.52
CA LYS A 154 36.04 -0.29 -16.85
C LYS A 154 36.52 -1.61 -17.46
N ARG A 155 37.21 -2.44 -16.66
CA ARG A 155 37.68 -3.74 -17.10
C ARG A 155 36.56 -4.70 -17.46
N VAL A 156 35.46 -4.71 -16.71
CA VAL A 156 34.24 -5.48 -17.01
C VAL A 156 33.67 -5.09 -18.36
N PHE A 157 33.54 -3.80 -18.64
CA PHE A 157 33.08 -3.31 -19.95
C PHE A 157 34.02 -3.67 -21.09
N GLU A 158 35.34 -3.60 -20.90
CA GLU A 158 36.33 -3.99 -21.90
C GLU A 158 36.24 -5.49 -22.19
N MET A 159 36.07 -6.34 -21.17
CA MET A 159 35.91 -7.79 -21.34
C MET A 159 34.62 -8.11 -22.09
N TYR A 160 33.52 -7.46 -21.77
CA TYR A 160 32.27 -7.64 -22.48
C TYR A 160 32.37 -7.17 -23.95
N ALA A 161 32.94 -6.01 -24.17
CA ALA A 161 33.13 -5.43 -25.51
C ALA A 161 34.04 -6.24 -26.41
N SER A 162 34.95 -7.06 -25.84
CA SER A 162 35.81 -7.96 -26.61
C SER A 162 35.07 -9.11 -27.31
N GLY A 163 33.83 -9.38 -26.90
CA GLY A 163 32.97 -10.46 -27.41
C GLY A 163 33.43 -11.88 -26.98
N THR A 164 34.43 -11.96 -26.10
CA THR A 164 34.94 -13.25 -25.60
C THR A 164 34.31 -13.67 -24.29
N HIS A 165 33.56 -12.78 -23.67
CA HIS A 165 32.91 -12.99 -22.37
C HIS A 165 31.41 -12.68 -22.46
N THR A 166 30.63 -13.38 -21.65
CA THR A 166 29.19 -13.12 -21.49
C THR A 166 28.96 -12.49 -20.13
N ASP A 167 27.78 -11.88 -19.95
CA ASP A 167 27.32 -11.34 -18.64
C ASP A 167 27.29 -12.36 -17.51
N GLN A 168 27.27 -13.68 -17.79
CA GLN A 168 27.39 -14.76 -16.79
C GLN A 168 28.82 -15.14 -16.49
N SER A 169 29.80 -14.77 -17.33
CA SER A 169 31.22 -15.13 -17.19
C SER A 169 32.09 -13.98 -16.65
N ILE A 170 31.52 -12.81 -16.47
CA ILE A 170 32.12 -11.61 -15.90
C ILE A 170 31.62 -11.43 -14.47
#